data_300974749f89b5a062bd3ea0661ed004
#
_entry.id   300974749f89b5a062bd3ea0661ed004
#
_cell.length_a   1.000
_cell.length_b   1.000
_cell.length_c   1.000
_cell.angle_alpha   90.00
_cell.angle_beta   90.00
_cell.angle_gamma   90.00
#
_symmetry.space_group_name_H-M   'P 1'
#
loop_
_entity.id
_entity.type
_entity.pdbx_description
1 polymer ?
#
loop_
_entity_poly.entity_id
_entity_poly.type
_entity_poly.pdbx_seq_one_letter_code
_entity_poly.pdbx_strand_id
1 'polypeptide(L)'
;MTDGNRRLHTFPLLIAVLPLDACLSRSRPVALHTSTAQLQTTTVHDLIERINAEATEIQTLKATVGISASVGGGKLGKITEYQEIRGYILARKPSSLRMIGLLPILQNHVFDMVSSGQEYKLWIPPKNKFIVGDNEDARPSTEPLGNLRPQVIYDALLLQAVDPQNEVTVLEAGESEVIDERTQKETVQPDYSLNIIKQNGHEWYLSRKVVFDRTDLRPHRQLLYDEHGSILTDVHYDEYREFNGVFFPTSILIWRPREEYSIKLQVTKLTINGPIMDDQFVLELPSGAGLASR
;
A
#
# COMPACT_ATOMS: atom_id res chain seq x y z
N MET A 1 65.94 -68.36 -48.63
CA MET A 1 65.81 -67.28 -49.65
C MET A 1 64.43 -66.67 -49.56
N THR A 2 64.34 -65.48 -49.14
CA THR A 2 63.45 -64.37 -49.30
C THR A 2 63.17 -63.66 -47.96
N ASP A 3 63.82 -62.54 -47.88
CA ASP A 3 63.65 -61.49 -46.87
C ASP A 3 62.24 -60.93 -46.83
N GLY A 4 61.68 -60.82 -45.68
CA GLY A 4 60.40 -60.17 -45.41
C GLY A 4 60.60 -58.97 -44.50
N ASN A 5 60.81 -57.85 -45.10
CA ASN A 5 61.00 -56.54 -44.44
C ASN A 5 59.70 -56.07 -43.79
N ARG A 6 59.62 -56.13 -42.43
CA ARG A 6 58.52 -55.57 -41.65
C ARG A 6 58.81 -54.07 -41.39
N ARG A 7 58.13 -53.22 -42.10
CA ARG A 7 58.10 -51.78 -41.80
C ARG A 7 57.19 -51.52 -40.58
N LEU A 8 57.77 -51.05 -39.48
CA LEU A 8 57.04 -50.51 -38.34
C LEU A 8 56.46 -49.12 -38.73
N HIS A 9 55.13 -49.03 -38.84
CA HIS A 9 54.49 -47.76 -38.94
C HIS A 9 54.28 -47.17 -37.54
N THR A 10 55.08 -46.18 -37.15
CA THR A 10 54.87 -45.34 -36.00
C THR A 10 53.76 -44.37 -36.34
N PHE A 11 52.58 -44.56 -35.69
CA PHE A 11 51.46 -43.62 -35.70
C PHE A 11 51.76 -42.51 -34.71
N PRO A 12 51.83 -41.25 -35.09
CA PRO A 12 51.97 -40.16 -34.15
C PRO A 12 50.60 -39.95 -33.41
N LEU A 13 50.59 -40.14 -32.10
CA LEU A 13 49.50 -39.87 -31.20
C LEU A 13 49.34 -38.34 -31.10
N LEU A 14 48.39 -37.77 -31.87
CA LEU A 14 48.04 -36.38 -31.81
C LEU A 14 47.19 -36.15 -30.54
N ILE A 15 47.81 -35.67 -29.47
CA ILE A 15 47.11 -35.25 -28.25
C ILE A 15 46.42 -33.93 -28.57
N ALA A 16 45.09 -33.97 -28.84
CA ALA A 16 44.25 -32.80 -28.93
C ALA A 16 44.08 -32.19 -27.52
N VAL A 17 44.81 -31.14 -27.26
CA VAL A 17 44.58 -30.27 -26.08
C VAL A 17 43.30 -29.48 -26.37
N LEU A 18 42.16 -29.96 -25.86
CA LEU A 18 40.93 -29.21 -25.84
C LEU A 18 41.08 -28.05 -24.86
N PRO A 19 40.74 -26.82 -25.23
CA PRO A 19 40.75 -25.70 -24.30
C PRO A 19 39.68 -25.91 -23.22
N LEU A 20 40.12 -26.03 -21.96
CA LEU A 20 39.26 -26.12 -20.76
C LEU A 20 38.64 -24.76 -20.35
N ASP A 21 38.49 -23.86 -21.31
CA ASP A 21 37.85 -22.55 -21.04
C ASP A 21 36.33 -22.62 -20.99
N ALA A 22 35.74 -23.82 -20.94
CA ALA A 22 34.29 -23.97 -20.85
C ALA A 22 33.82 -23.89 -19.39
N CYS A 23 33.17 -22.79 -19.05
CA CYS A 23 32.18 -22.66 -17.95
C CYS A 23 32.66 -22.32 -16.54
N LEU A 24 33.53 -21.33 -16.39
CA LEU A 24 33.66 -20.64 -15.09
C LEU A 24 32.65 -19.52 -14.89
N SER A 25 31.93 -19.11 -15.92
CA SER A 25 30.85 -18.10 -15.81
C SER A 25 29.63 -18.51 -16.60
N ARG A 26 28.45 -18.39 -15.98
CA ARG A 26 27.16 -18.54 -16.61
C ARG A 26 26.46 -17.19 -16.58
N SER A 27 26.34 -16.51 -17.71
CA SER A 27 25.51 -15.31 -17.81
C SER A 27 24.04 -15.70 -17.96
N ARG A 28 23.18 -15.09 -17.16
CA ARG A 28 21.73 -15.17 -17.25
C ARG A 28 21.23 -13.80 -17.67
N PRO A 29 20.41 -13.68 -18.73
CA PRO A 29 19.76 -12.41 -19.03
C PRO A 29 18.87 -12.03 -17.85
N VAL A 30 19.07 -10.83 -17.32
CA VAL A 30 18.18 -10.17 -16.35
C VAL A 30 17.43 -9.11 -17.10
N ALA A 31 16.15 -8.90 -16.77
CA ALA A 31 15.38 -7.83 -17.38
C ALA A 31 16.10 -6.50 -17.18
N LEU A 32 16.42 -5.81 -18.27
CA LEU A 32 17.09 -4.51 -18.22
C LEU A 32 16.04 -3.48 -17.84
N HIS A 33 16.27 -2.78 -16.74
CA HIS A 33 15.38 -1.69 -16.34
C HIS A 33 15.69 -0.46 -17.20
N THR A 34 14.77 -0.14 -18.08
CA THR A 34 14.84 1.09 -18.87
C THR A 34 13.71 2.02 -18.44
N SER A 35 13.79 2.58 -17.23
CA SER A 35 13.13 3.85 -17.03
C SER A 35 13.92 4.89 -17.82
N THR A 36 13.35 5.40 -18.89
CA THR A 36 13.91 6.52 -19.66
C THR A 36 13.71 7.86 -18.93
N ALA A 37 13.02 7.85 -17.79
CA ALA A 37 12.79 9.02 -16.97
C ALA A 37 14.07 9.44 -16.24
N GLN A 38 14.33 10.74 -16.21
CA GLN A 38 15.44 11.29 -15.44
C GLN A 38 15.17 11.14 -13.95
N LEU A 39 16.04 10.43 -13.25
CA LEU A 39 15.93 10.23 -11.80
C LEU A 39 16.25 11.52 -11.06
N GLN A 40 15.39 11.90 -10.13
CA GLN A 40 15.59 13.04 -9.26
C GLN A 40 16.43 12.65 -8.04
N THR A 41 17.21 13.63 -7.55
CA THR A 41 17.98 13.52 -6.31
C THR A 41 17.36 14.46 -5.28
N THR A 42 17.23 14.01 -4.05
CA THR A 42 16.62 14.74 -2.95
C THR A 42 17.35 14.47 -1.63
N THR A 43 17.05 15.25 -0.61
CA THR A 43 17.56 15.09 0.75
C THR A 43 16.47 14.61 1.71
N VAL A 44 16.86 14.14 2.91
CA VAL A 44 15.92 13.84 4.00
C VAL A 44 15.01 15.04 4.27
N HIS A 45 15.60 16.22 4.35
CA HIS A 45 14.90 17.47 4.66
C HIS A 45 13.83 17.78 3.62
N ASP A 46 14.18 17.71 2.33
CA ASP A 46 13.23 17.99 1.24
C ASP A 46 12.02 17.02 1.24
N LEU A 47 12.26 15.73 1.55
CA LEU A 47 11.16 14.76 1.62
C LEU A 47 10.26 14.98 2.84
N ILE A 48 10.83 15.35 3.98
CA ILE A 48 10.06 15.74 5.17
C ILE A 48 9.21 16.99 4.86
N GLU A 49 9.79 18.00 4.24
CA GLU A 49 9.06 19.20 3.85
C GLU A 49 7.90 18.88 2.91
N ARG A 50 8.09 17.98 1.94
CA ARG A 50 7.03 17.53 1.03
C ARG A 50 5.88 16.85 1.78
N ILE A 51 6.18 15.90 2.66
CA ILE A 51 5.16 15.25 3.50
C ILE A 51 4.41 16.26 4.35
N ASN A 52 5.14 17.17 4.99
CA ASN A 52 4.56 18.16 5.89
C ASN A 52 3.74 19.21 5.14
N ALA A 53 4.18 19.61 3.93
CA ALA A 53 3.41 20.48 3.06
C ALA A 53 2.09 19.83 2.64
N GLU A 54 2.11 18.59 2.13
CA GLU A 54 0.92 17.84 1.76
C GLU A 54 -0.02 17.63 2.95
N ALA A 55 0.57 17.25 4.10
CA ALA A 55 -0.17 17.09 5.34
C ALA A 55 -0.83 18.39 5.81
N THR A 56 -0.26 19.54 5.53
CA THR A 56 -0.82 20.85 5.89
C THR A 56 -1.83 21.35 4.85
N GLU A 57 -1.56 21.07 3.57
CA GLU A 57 -2.37 21.54 2.46
C GLU A 57 -3.76 20.90 2.44
N ILE A 58 -3.87 19.59 2.72
CA ILE A 58 -5.14 18.86 2.68
C ILE A 58 -5.77 18.84 4.07
N GLN A 59 -6.78 19.67 4.32
CA GLN A 59 -7.52 19.72 5.58
C GLN A 59 -8.84 18.94 5.54
N THR A 60 -9.50 18.97 4.38
CA THR A 60 -10.73 18.21 4.14
C THR A 60 -10.71 17.54 2.77
N LEU A 61 -11.35 16.38 2.69
CA LEU A 61 -11.44 15.59 1.47
C LEU A 61 -12.85 15.04 1.31
N LYS A 62 -13.44 15.24 0.13
CA LYS A 62 -14.69 14.60 -0.30
C LYS A 62 -14.42 13.82 -1.57
N ALA A 63 -14.63 12.51 -1.54
CA ALA A 63 -14.37 11.66 -2.69
C ALA A 63 -15.59 10.79 -3.05
N THR A 64 -15.78 10.57 -4.35
CA THR A 64 -16.57 9.44 -4.86
C THR A 64 -15.60 8.40 -5.33
N VAL A 65 -15.77 7.16 -4.88
CA VAL A 65 -14.85 6.07 -5.13
C VAL A 65 -15.56 4.79 -5.57
N GLY A 66 -14.89 3.96 -6.38
CA GLY A 66 -15.14 2.53 -6.45
C GLY A 66 -14.44 1.85 -5.29
N ILE A 67 -15.12 0.95 -4.59
CA ILE A 67 -14.58 0.20 -3.46
C ILE A 67 -14.60 -1.27 -3.82
N SER A 68 -13.43 -1.89 -3.96
CA SER A 68 -13.27 -3.34 -4.07
C SER A 68 -12.58 -3.85 -2.81
N ALA A 69 -12.94 -5.03 -2.36
CA ALA A 69 -12.35 -5.64 -1.18
C ALA A 69 -12.08 -7.13 -1.39
N SER A 70 -11.04 -7.65 -0.75
CA SER A 70 -10.81 -9.08 -0.63
C SER A 70 -10.48 -9.47 0.79
N VAL A 71 -10.87 -10.69 1.18
CA VAL A 71 -10.62 -11.25 2.51
C VAL A 71 -10.13 -12.68 2.37
N GLY A 72 -9.09 -13.00 3.10
CA GLY A 72 -8.48 -14.32 3.14
C GLY A 72 -7.08 -14.34 2.55
N GLY A 73 -6.43 -15.47 2.72
CA GLY A 73 -5.04 -15.70 2.34
C GLY A 73 -4.56 -17.03 2.87
N GLY A 74 -3.29 -17.11 3.22
CA GLY A 74 -2.65 -18.34 3.69
C GLY A 74 -3.24 -18.90 4.99
N LYS A 75 -3.76 -18.06 5.89
CA LYS A 75 -4.39 -18.48 7.15
C LYS A 75 -5.74 -19.14 6.93
N LEU A 76 -6.53 -18.64 5.98
CA LEU A 76 -7.86 -19.17 5.66
C LEU A 76 -7.84 -20.20 4.53
N GLY A 77 -6.71 -20.34 3.80
CA GLY A 77 -6.56 -21.24 2.65
C GLY A 77 -7.44 -20.88 1.45
N LYS A 78 -8.06 -19.72 1.46
CA LYS A 78 -8.90 -19.18 0.38
C LYS A 78 -8.90 -17.66 0.39
N ILE A 79 -9.15 -17.07 -0.76
CA ILE A 79 -9.42 -15.63 -0.90
C ILE A 79 -10.87 -15.47 -1.38
N THR A 80 -11.61 -14.57 -0.76
CA THR A 80 -12.96 -14.16 -1.17
C THR A 80 -12.88 -12.72 -1.66
N GLU A 81 -13.17 -12.52 -2.93
CA GLU A 81 -13.27 -11.20 -3.54
C GLU A 81 -14.72 -10.71 -3.52
N TYR A 82 -14.92 -9.45 -3.16
CA TYR A 82 -16.23 -8.82 -3.16
C TYR A 82 -16.38 -7.95 -4.40
N GLN A 83 -17.58 -7.96 -4.96
CA GLN A 83 -17.92 -7.11 -6.10
C GLN A 83 -17.69 -5.64 -5.75
N GLU A 84 -17.18 -4.88 -6.71
CA GLU A 84 -17.01 -3.44 -6.55
C GLU A 84 -18.34 -2.74 -6.27
N ILE A 85 -18.32 -1.88 -5.28
CA ILE A 85 -19.44 -1.02 -4.91
C ILE A 85 -19.05 0.44 -5.04
N ARG A 86 -20.04 1.30 -5.22
CA ARG A 86 -19.84 2.76 -5.19
C ARG A 86 -19.69 3.23 -3.75
N GLY A 87 -18.73 4.13 -3.50
CA GLY A 87 -18.52 4.73 -2.19
C GLY A 87 -18.48 6.24 -2.21
N TYR A 88 -18.82 6.81 -1.05
CA TYR A 88 -18.59 8.22 -0.74
C TYR A 88 -17.71 8.29 0.51
N ILE A 89 -16.66 9.11 0.44
CA ILE A 89 -15.74 9.34 1.55
C ILE A 89 -15.73 10.81 1.88
N LEU A 90 -15.87 11.11 3.17
CA LEU A 90 -15.63 12.41 3.76
C LEU A 90 -14.50 12.22 4.79
N ALA A 91 -13.42 12.97 4.66
CA ALA A 91 -12.36 13.00 5.66
C ALA A 91 -12.05 14.43 6.04
N ARG A 92 -11.80 14.66 7.33
CA ARG A 92 -11.43 15.97 7.88
C ARG A 92 -10.43 15.79 9.01
N LYS A 93 -9.36 16.57 8.95
CA LYS A 93 -8.39 16.63 10.04
C LYS A 93 -8.98 17.18 11.34
N PRO A 94 -8.49 16.72 12.51
CA PRO A 94 -7.35 15.82 12.65
C PRO A 94 -7.66 14.31 12.48
N SER A 95 -8.94 13.85 12.53
CA SER A 95 -9.22 12.41 12.65
C SER A 95 -10.64 11.99 12.26
N SER A 96 -11.43 12.88 11.64
CA SER A 96 -12.82 12.55 11.30
C SER A 96 -12.91 11.88 9.93
N LEU A 97 -13.60 10.74 9.87
CA LEU A 97 -13.88 10.00 8.63
C LEU A 97 -15.33 9.57 8.58
N ARG A 98 -16.00 9.72 7.43
CA ARG A 98 -17.21 8.97 7.09
C ARG A 98 -17.03 8.26 5.77
N MET A 99 -17.45 7.00 5.70
CA MET A 99 -17.43 6.21 4.49
C MET A 99 -18.76 5.49 4.32
N ILE A 100 -19.38 5.68 3.16
CA ILE A 100 -20.67 5.08 2.81
C ILE A 100 -20.46 4.20 1.59
N GLY A 101 -20.87 2.93 1.66
CA GLY A 101 -20.86 2.00 0.54
C GLY A 101 -22.28 1.76 0.02
N LEU A 102 -22.46 1.85 -1.30
CA LEU A 102 -23.76 1.71 -1.98
C LEU A 102 -23.71 0.62 -3.06
N LEU A 103 -24.75 -0.17 -3.19
CA LEU A 103 -24.92 -1.07 -4.32
C LEU A 103 -24.99 -0.29 -5.65
N PRO A 104 -24.34 -0.77 -6.73
CA PRO A 104 -24.18 0.00 -7.96
C PRO A 104 -25.52 0.40 -8.64
N ILE A 105 -26.51 -0.46 -8.61
CA ILE A 105 -27.79 -0.25 -9.33
C ILE A 105 -28.87 0.34 -8.42
N LEU A 106 -29.11 -0.29 -7.28
CA LEU A 106 -30.20 0.07 -6.37
C LEU A 106 -29.84 1.22 -5.43
N GLN A 107 -28.57 1.59 -5.35
CA GLN A 107 -28.02 2.60 -4.43
C GLN A 107 -28.39 2.37 -2.95
N ASN A 108 -28.79 1.14 -2.60
CA ASN A 108 -29.03 0.79 -1.21
C ASN A 108 -27.71 0.76 -0.45
N HIS A 109 -27.75 1.21 0.79
CA HIS A 109 -26.58 1.20 1.66
C HIS A 109 -26.14 -0.23 1.95
N VAL A 110 -24.88 -0.54 1.65
CA VAL A 110 -24.17 -1.76 2.08
C VAL A 110 -23.66 -1.55 3.49
N PHE A 111 -23.05 -0.39 3.72
CA PHE A 111 -22.61 0.05 5.03
C PHE A 111 -22.55 1.59 5.09
N ASP A 112 -22.60 2.10 6.31
CA ASP A 112 -22.29 3.50 6.65
C ASP A 112 -21.42 3.50 7.90
N MET A 113 -20.25 4.12 7.81
CA MET A 113 -19.24 4.10 8.82
C MET A 113 -18.76 5.51 9.15
N VAL A 114 -18.68 5.83 10.43
CA VAL A 114 -18.19 7.12 10.93
C VAL A 114 -17.12 6.86 11.99
N SER A 115 -16.04 7.65 11.95
CA SER A 115 -15.01 7.67 12.98
C SER A 115 -14.67 9.09 13.38
N SER A 116 -14.41 9.30 14.66
CA SER A 116 -13.91 10.55 15.25
C SER A 116 -12.49 10.46 15.80
N GLY A 117 -11.72 9.49 15.32
CA GLY A 117 -10.35 9.20 15.76
C GLY A 117 -10.28 8.06 16.77
N GLN A 118 -10.85 8.19 17.94
CA GLN A 118 -10.82 7.13 18.96
C GLN A 118 -11.94 6.10 18.75
N GLU A 119 -13.18 6.56 18.64
CA GLU A 119 -14.37 5.71 18.48
C GLU A 119 -14.82 5.68 17.03
N TYR A 120 -15.37 4.54 16.59
CA TYR A 120 -16.08 4.42 15.34
C TYR A 120 -17.45 3.77 15.50
N LYS A 121 -18.35 4.10 14.58
CA LYS A 121 -19.67 3.50 14.43
C LYS A 121 -19.80 2.95 13.01
N LEU A 122 -20.33 1.73 12.90
CA LEU A 122 -20.53 1.06 11.61
C LEU A 122 -21.94 0.47 11.57
N TRP A 123 -22.76 0.96 10.64
CA TRP A 123 -24.07 0.44 10.33
C TRP A 123 -24.03 -0.44 9.09
N ILE A 124 -24.55 -1.68 9.17
CA ILE A 124 -24.64 -2.66 8.10
C ILE A 124 -26.12 -2.99 7.87
N PRO A 125 -26.85 -2.20 7.04
CA PRO A 125 -28.29 -2.37 6.84
C PRO A 125 -28.71 -3.79 6.42
N PRO A 126 -28.03 -4.48 5.47
CA PRO A 126 -28.43 -5.82 5.06
C PRO A 126 -28.42 -6.86 6.17
N LYS A 127 -27.63 -6.63 7.22
CA LYS A 127 -27.52 -7.53 8.39
C LYS A 127 -28.26 -6.99 9.60
N ASN A 128 -28.90 -5.83 9.49
CA ASN A 128 -29.52 -5.10 10.61
C ASN A 128 -28.61 -4.96 11.83
N LYS A 129 -27.30 -4.67 11.59
CA LYS A 129 -26.27 -4.70 12.62
C LYS A 129 -25.59 -3.35 12.76
N PHE A 130 -25.60 -2.80 13.98
CA PHE A 130 -24.89 -1.58 14.34
C PHE A 130 -23.74 -1.93 15.29
N ILE A 131 -22.52 -1.53 14.92
CA ILE A 131 -21.30 -1.82 15.68
C ILE A 131 -20.73 -0.51 16.20
N VAL A 132 -20.38 -0.48 17.47
CA VAL A 132 -19.58 0.57 18.09
C VAL A 132 -18.25 -0.07 18.52
N GLY A 133 -17.15 0.56 18.16
CA GLY A 133 -15.82 0.04 18.44
C GLY A 133 -14.79 1.15 18.65
N ASP A 134 -13.65 0.75 19.17
CA ASP A 134 -12.48 1.58 19.34
C ASP A 134 -11.50 1.32 18.19
N ASN A 135 -10.91 2.38 17.61
CA ASN A 135 -9.92 2.28 16.54
C ASN A 135 -8.60 1.63 17.00
N GLU A 136 -8.29 1.70 18.28
CA GLU A 136 -7.10 1.05 18.88
C GLU A 136 -7.30 -0.45 19.12
N ASP A 137 -8.55 -0.94 19.14
CA ASP A 137 -8.82 -2.36 19.35
C ASP A 137 -8.35 -3.21 18.16
N ALA A 138 -7.21 -3.86 18.34
CA ALA A 138 -6.56 -4.69 17.30
C ALA A 138 -7.20 -6.09 17.13
N ARG A 139 -8.21 -6.46 17.93
CA ARG A 139 -8.82 -7.80 17.83
C ARG A 139 -9.51 -8.01 16.48
N PRO A 140 -9.33 -9.16 15.81
CA PRO A 140 -10.06 -9.45 14.57
C PRO A 140 -11.54 -9.66 14.84
N SER A 141 -12.39 -9.15 13.95
CA SER A 141 -13.83 -9.41 13.96
C SER A 141 -14.14 -10.67 13.16
N THR A 142 -15.13 -11.45 13.61
CA THR A 142 -15.71 -12.55 12.84
C THR A 142 -16.50 -12.06 11.63
N GLU A 143 -16.91 -10.77 11.64
CA GLU A 143 -17.60 -10.12 10.54
C GLU A 143 -16.55 -9.46 9.61
N PRO A 144 -16.54 -9.78 8.29
CA PRO A 144 -15.59 -9.18 7.34
C PRO A 144 -15.62 -7.65 7.35
N LEU A 145 -16.82 -7.04 7.31
CA LEU A 145 -16.97 -5.58 7.39
C LEU A 145 -16.58 -5.02 8.76
N GLY A 146 -16.65 -5.80 9.82
CA GLY A 146 -16.18 -5.43 11.15
C GLY A 146 -14.65 -5.30 11.24
N ASN A 147 -13.92 -5.81 10.25
CA ASN A 147 -12.46 -5.62 10.14
C ASN A 147 -12.09 -4.35 9.37
N LEU A 148 -13.08 -3.61 8.84
CA LEU A 148 -12.86 -2.25 8.36
C LEU A 148 -12.36 -1.40 9.53
N ARG A 149 -11.19 -0.83 9.35
CA ARG A 149 -10.54 0.06 10.33
C ARG A 149 -10.62 1.47 9.78
N PRO A 150 -11.54 2.31 10.26
CA PRO A 150 -11.68 3.67 9.74
C PRO A 150 -10.38 4.47 9.80
N GLN A 151 -9.64 4.34 10.90
CA GLN A 151 -8.36 5.03 11.06
C GLN A 151 -7.33 4.63 9.99
N VAL A 152 -7.28 3.35 9.62
CA VAL A 152 -6.39 2.86 8.56
C VAL A 152 -6.72 3.49 7.20
N ILE A 153 -8.01 3.63 6.91
CA ILE A 153 -8.48 4.29 5.68
C ILE A 153 -8.16 5.78 5.73
N TYR A 154 -8.36 6.41 6.89
CA TYR A 154 -8.03 7.81 7.11
C TYR A 154 -6.54 8.07 6.89
N ASP A 155 -5.67 7.25 7.49
CA ASP A 155 -4.20 7.38 7.40
C ASP A 155 -3.67 7.07 5.98
N ALA A 156 -4.39 6.26 5.22
CA ALA A 156 -4.08 6.00 3.81
C ALA A 156 -4.48 7.17 2.90
N LEU A 157 -5.55 7.90 3.24
CA LEU A 157 -6.05 9.03 2.45
C LEU A 157 -5.34 10.35 2.79
N LEU A 158 -4.95 10.54 4.04
CA LEU A 158 -4.38 11.78 4.56
C LEU A 158 -3.06 11.49 5.25
N LEU A 159 -1.96 11.66 4.52
CA LEU A 159 -0.63 11.47 5.08
C LEU A 159 -0.43 12.32 6.34
N GLN A 160 0.12 11.69 7.36
CA GLN A 160 0.48 12.37 8.60
C GLN A 160 1.81 13.10 8.44
N ALA A 161 1.91 14.30 8.99
CA ALA A 161 3.16 15.03 9.05
C ALA A 161 4.21 14.25 9.85
N VAL A 162 5.47 14.50 9.54
CA VAL A 162 6.60 14.05 10.36
C VAL A 162 6.82 15.06 11.48
N ASP A 163 6.84 14.58 12.72
CA ASP A 163 7.12 15.41 13.89
C ASP A 163 8.62 15.36 14.26
N PRO A 164 9.41 16.39 13.91
CA PRO A 164 10.85 16.36 14.15
C PRO A 164 11.25 16.41 15.64
N GLN A 165 10.30 16.65 16.53
CA GLN A 165 10.56 16.64 17.99
C GLN A 165 10.45 15.23 18.60
N ASN A 166 9.57 14.39 18.04
CA ASN A 166 9.25 13.08 18.58
C ASN A 166 9.59 11.93 17.61
N GLU A 167 10.04 12.23 16.39
CA GLU A 167 10.35 11.24 15.36
C GLU A 167 11.77 11.46 14.82
N VAL A 168 12.50 10.37 14.65
CA VAL A 168 13.80 10.35 13.95
C VAL A 168 13.57 9.79 12.55
N THR A 169 14.21 10.43 11.55
CA THR A 169 14.05 10.02 10.16
C THR A 169 15.38 9.57 9.56
N VAL A 170 15.34 8.50 8.78
CA VAL A 170 16.49 7.96 8.04
C VAL A 170 16.10 7.76 6.58
N LEU A 171 16.90 8.34 5.67
CA LEU A 171 16.73 8.15 4.23
C LEU A 171 17.53 6.96 3.75
N GLU A 172 16.90 6.13 2.94
CA GLU A 172 17.50 5.00 2.24
C GLU A 172 17.23 5.17 0.74
N ALA A 173 18.24 5.03 -0.10
CA ALA A 173 18.07 4.92 -1.54
C ALA A 173 18.03 3.44 -1.91
N GLY A 174 17.02 3.03 -2.65
CA GLY A 174 16.77 1.63 -2.97
C GLY A 174 16.12 1.45 -4.34
N GLU A 175 15.62 0.27 -4.53
CA GLU A 175 14.87 -0.14 -5.72
C GLU A 175 13.73 -1.04 -5.27
N SER A 176 12.52 -0.80 -5.80
CA SER A 176 11.35 -1.64 -5.59
C SER A 176 11.01 -2.43 -6.85
N GLU A 177 10.72 -3.71 -6.70
CA GLU A 177 10.13 -4.50 -7.78
C GLU A 177 8.65 -4.13 -7.92
N VAL A 178 8.28 -3.71 -9.13
CA VAL A 178 6.91 -3.31 -9.46
C VAL A 178 6.44 -4.09 -10.66
N ILE A 179 5.24 -4.62 -10.61
CA ILE A 179 4.59 -5.25 -11.78
C ILE A 179 3.83 -4.15 -12.54
N ASP A 180 4.27 -3.86 -13.77
CA ASP A 180 3.51 -3.00 -14.67
C ASP A 180 2.16 -3.68 -15.00
N GLU A 181 1.06 -3.14 -14.48
CA GLU A 181 -0.28 -3.72 -14.63
C GLU A 181 -0.69 -3.88 -16.10
N ARG A 182 -0.20 -3.01 -17.00
CA ARG A 182 -0.52 -3.05 -18.43
C ARG A 182 0.26 -4.12 -19.18
N THR A 183 1.54 -4.29 -18.86
CA THR A 183 2.43 -5.21 -19.59
C THR A 183 2.64 -6.52 -18.85
N GLN A 184 2.22 -6.62 -17.58
CA GLN A 184 2.45 -7.74 -16.67
C GLN A 184 3.94 -8.10 -16.53
N LYS A 185 4.83 -7.13 -16.76
CA LYS A 185 6.27 -7.31 -16.63
C LYS A 185 6.75 -6.79 -15.29
N GLU A 186 7.61 -7.54 -14.67
CA GLU A 186 8.38 -7.06 -13.53
C GLU A 186 9.35 -5.98 -14.00
N THR A 187 9.27 -4.83 -13.37
CA THR A 187 10.18 -3.70 -13.56
C THR A 187 10.75 -3.31 -12.22
N VAL A 188 11.98 -2.82 -12.21
CA VAL A 188 12.57 -2.24 -11.00
C VAL A 188 12.45 -0.73 -11.09
N GLN A 189 11.90 -0.15 -10.06
CA GLN A 189 11.69 1.27 -9.90
C GLN A 189 12.65 1.80 -8.84
N PRO A 190 13.61 2.68 -9.21
CA PRO A 190 14.44 3.35 -8.23
C PRO A 190 13.62 4.23 -7.30
N ASP A 191 13.85 4.12 -6.01
CA ASP A 191 13.08 4.81 -4.99
C ASP A 191 13.95 5.45 -3.89
N TYR A 192 13.29 6.25 -3.06
CA TYR A 192 13.77 6.70 -1.77
C TYR A 192 12.80 6.23 -0.69
N SER A 193 13.31 5.57 0.32
CA SER A 193 12.55 5.21 1.52
C SER A 193 12.88 6.16 2.66
N LEU A 194 11.88 6.89 3.15
CA LEU A 194 11.96 7.67 4.38
C LEU A 194 11.47 6.80 5.53
N ASN A 195 12.40 6.30 6.34
CA ASN A 195 12.12 5.51 7.50
C ASN A 195 11.89 6.43 8.70
N ILE A 196 10.71 6.36 9.33
CA ILE A 196 10.28 7.22 10.43
C ILE A 196 10.22 6.36 11.70
N ILE A 197 11.02 6.73 12.67
CA ILE A 197 11.29 5.98 13.89
C ILE A 197 10.71 6.74 15.06
N LYS A 198 9.94 6.07 15.90
CA LYS A 198 9.35 6.62 17.13
C LYS A 198 9.97 6.01 18.37
N GLN A 199 9.93 6.76 19.45
CA GLN A 199 10.30 6.29 20.77
C GLN A 199 9.06 5.80 21.54
N ASN A 200 9.18 4.62 22.14
CA ASN A 200 8.24 4.10 23.11
C ASN A 200 8.99 3.74 24.40
N GLY A 201 8.85 4.55 25.44
CA GLY A 201 9.62 4.41 26.66
C GLY A 201 11.13 4.58 26.40
N HIS A 202 11.90 3.50 26.53
CA HIS A 202 13.35 3.48 26.30
C HIS A 202 13.75 2.85 24.95
N GLU A 203 12.78 2.34 24.21
CA GLU A 203 13.01 1.64 22.94
C GLU A 203 12.64 2.52 21.75
N TRP A 204 13.33 2.30 20.64
CA TRP A 204 13.06 2.94 19.36
C TRP A 204 12.57 1.88 18.37
N TYR A 205 11.49 2.16 17.67
CA TYR A 205 10.95 1.26 16.68
C TYR A 205 10.60 1.97 15.37
N LEU A 206 10.69 1.27 14.26
CA LEU A 206 10.24 1.78 12.97
C LEU A 206 8.72 1.86 13.00
N SER A 207 8.17 3.06 13.02
CA SER A 207 6.72 3.27 13.08
C SER A 207 6.09 3.38 11.70
N ARG A 208 6.82 3.98 10.75
CA ARG A 208 6.33 4.24 9.40
C ARG A 208 7.48 4.28 8.41
N LYS A 209 7.26 3.75 7.19
CA LYS A 209 8.13 3.92 6.03
C LYS A 209 7.30 4.52 4.90
N VAL A 210 7.77 5.60 4.30
CA VAL A 210 7.17 6.20 3.10
C VAL A 210 8.16 6.04 1.97
N VAL A 211 7.74 5.43 0.87
CA VAL A 211 8.57 5.16 -0.30
C VAL A 211 8.17 6.09 -1.43
N PHE A 212 9.13 6.79 -1.98
CA PHE A 212 8.97 7.81 -3.02
C PHE A 212 9.57 7.33 -4.33
N ASP A 213 8.82 7.46 -5.42
CA ASP A 213 9.34 7.26 -6.76
C ASP A 213 10.39 8.35 -7.08
N ARG A 214 11.56 7.96 -7.59
CA ARG A 214 12.61 8.91 -7.97
C ARG A 214 12.34 9.62 -9.29
N THR A 215 11.31 9.27 -10.02
CA THR A 215 10.94 9.97 -11.25
C THR A 215 10.17 11.27 -10.98
N ASP A 216 9.36 11.31 -9.91
CA ASP A 216 8.51 12.47 -9.58
C ASP A 216 8.56 12.88 -8.09
N LEU A 217 9.22 12.10 -7.24
CA LEU A 217 9.31 12.25 -5.78
C LEU A 217 7.94 12.30 -5.10
N ARG A 218 7.00 11.48 -5.58
CA ARG A 218 5.71 11.25 -4.92
C ARG A 218 5.73 9.95 -4.13
N PRO A 219 4.98 9.87 -3.03
CA PRO A 219 4.77 8.61 -2.33
C PRO A 219 4.11 7.58 -3.25
N HIS A 220 4.69 6.40 -3.39
CA HIS A 220 4.02 5.29 -4.09
C HIS A 220 3.71 4.12 -3.15
N ARG A 221 4.28 4.13 -1.93
CA ARG A 221 3.98 3.14 -0.90
C ARG A 221 4.15 3.73 0.50
N GLN A 222 3.29 3.32 1.43
CA GLN A 222 3.42 3.61 2.85
C GLN A 222 3.22 2.33 3.65
N LEU A 223 4.16 2.02 4.54
CA LEU A 223 4.05 0.93 5.50
C LEU A 223 3.93 1.48 6.91
N LEU A 224 2.98 0.96 7.67
CA LEU A 224 2.83 1.24 9.09
C LEU A 224 3.20 -0.01 9.88
N TYR A 225 3.94 0.17 10.96
CA TYR A 225 4.45 -0.92 11.79
C TYR A 225 3.93 -0.81 13.22
N ASP A 226 3.82 -1.95 13.90
CA ASP A 226 3.67 -1.96 15.35
C ASP A 226 5.05 -1.86 16.05
N GLU A 227 5.03 -1.73 17.36
CA GLU A 227 6.23 -1.64 18.19
C GLU A 227 7.12 -2.91 18.17
N HIS A 228 6.60 -4.02 17.63
CA HIS A 228 7.34 -5.27 17.46
C HIS A 228 7.94 -5.42 16.05
N GLY A 229 7.81 -4.39 15.20
CA GLY A 229 8.32 -4.39 13.83
C GLY A 229 7.47 -5.16 12.81
N SER A 230 6.24 -5.56 13.19
CA SER A 230 5.34 -6.23 12.25
C SER A 230 4.56 -5.20 11.44
N ILE A 231 4.39 -5.46 10.14
CA ILE A 231 3.61 -4.61 9.24
C ILE A 231 2.13 -4.70 9.65
N LEU A 232 1.56 -3.57 10.05
CA LEU A 232 0.13 -3.42 10.32
C LEU A 232 -0.65 -3.11 9.05
N THR A 233 -0.09 -2.23 8.22
CA THR A 233 -0.74 -1.75 7.00
C THR A 233 0.32 -1.50 5.94
N ASP A 234 0.00 -1.90 4.72
CA ASP A 234 0.78 -1.65 3.51
C ASP A 234 -0.14 -0.96 2.50
N VAL A 235 0.17 0.28 2.16
CA VAL A 235 -0.63 1.11 1.26
C VAL A 235 0.16 1.37 -0.01
N HIS A 236 -0.45 1.12 -1.16
CA HIS A 236 0.11 1.47 -2.47
C HIS A 236 -0.70 2.61 -3.09
N TYR A 237 0.01 3.56 -3.68
CA TYR A 237 -0.54 4.76 -4.30
C TYR A 237 -0.16 4.80 -5.78
N ASP A 238 -1.16 4.84 -6.65
CA ASP A 238 -0.97 4.85 -8.09
C ASP A 238 -1.85 5.89 -8.78
N GLU A 239 -1.60 6.12 -10.07
CA GLU A 239 -2.41 6.98 -10.92
C GLU A 239 -2.63 8.40 -10.37
N TYR A 240 -1.54 9.07 -10.00
CA TYR A 240 -1.61 10.46 -9.52
C TYR A 240 -2.25 11.40 -10.54
N ARG A 241 -3.23 12.19 -10.09
CA ARG A 241 -3.90 13.25 -10.87
C ARG A 241 -3.92 14.56 -10.09
N GLU A 242 -3.97 15.65 -10.82
CA GLU A 242 -4.06 16.99 -10.24
C GLU A 242 -5.53 17.37 -10.00
N PHE A 243 -5.82 17.86 -8.79
CA PHE A 243 -7.12 18.38 -8.36
C PHE A 243 -6.92 19.77 -7.75
N ASN A 244 -7.25 20.83 -8.50
CA ASN A 244 -7.10 22.22 -8.07
C ASN A 244 -5.67 22.56 -7.58
N GLY A 245 -4.65 22.11 -8.29
CA GLY A 245 -3.24 22.34 -7.95
C GLY A 245 -2.61 21.31 -7.02
N VAL A 246 -3.42 20.43 -6.42
CA VAL A 246 -2.94 19.36 -5.52
C VAL A 246 -2.92 18.02 -6.26
N PHE A 247 -1.79 17.34 -6.24
CA PHE A 247 -1.68 15.97 -6.76
C PHE A 247 -2.17 14.97 -5.74
N PHE A 248 -3.06 14.07 -6.17
CA PHE A 248 -3.63 13.04 -5.31
C PHE A 248 -3.69 11.69 -6.06
N PRO A 249 -3.38 10.56 -5.40
CA PRO A 249 -3.48 9.24 -6.02
C PRO A 249 -4.94 8.88 -6.28
N THR A 250 -5.26 8.39 -7.47
CA THR A 250 -6.62 7.95 -7.79
C THR A 250 -6.82 6.45 -7.64
N SER A 251 -5.76 5.67 -7.52
CA SER A 251 -5.78 4.26 -7.15
C SER A 251 -5.04 4.08 -5.82
N ILE A 252 -5.73 3.60 -4.79
CA ILE A 252 -5.18 3.40 -3.46
C ILE A 252 -5.51 1.97 -3.03
N LEU A 253 -4.50 1.13 -2.89
CA LEU A 253 -4.63 -0.23 -2.37
C LEU A 253 -4.13 -0.28 -0.94
N ILE A 254 -5.01 -0.64 -0.02
CA ILE A 254 -4.71 -0.80 1.41
C ILE A 254 -4.73 -2.28 1.72
N TRP A 255 -3.62 -2.83 2.15
CA TRP A 255 -3.51 -4.21 2.58
C TRP A 255 -3.14 -4.32 4.05
N ARG A 256 -3.80 -5.25 4.75
CA ARG A 256 -3.57 -5.57 6.15
C ARG A 256 -3.13 -7.04 6.29
N PRO A 257 -1.82 -7.29 6.34
CA PRO A 257 -1.28 -8.66 6.32
C PRO A 257 -1.75 -9.55 7.46
N ARG A 258 -1.90 -8.96 8.65
CA ARG A 258 -2.33 -9.72 9.85
C ARG A 258 -3.76 -10.21 9.77
N GLU A 259 -4.64 -9.39 9.25
CA GLU A 259 -6.06 -9.69 9.10
C GLU A 259 -6.38 -10.34 7.76
N GLU A 260 -5.39 -10.45 6.86
CA GLU A 260 -5.55 -10.99 5.51
C GLU A 260 -6.72 -10.35 4.76
N TYR A 261 -6.80 -9.01 4.77
CA TYR A 261 -7.76 -8.33 3.92
C TYR A 261 -7.13 -7.15 3.17
N SER A 262 -7.71 -6.83 2.02
CA SER A 262 -7.37 -5.65 1.25
C SER A 262 -8.60 -4.85 0.85
N ILE A 263 -8.40 -3.54 0.69
CA ILE A 263 -9.38 -2.61 0.14
C ILE A 263 -8.70 -1.81 -0.96
N LYS A 264 -9.28 -1.82 -2.16
CA LYS A 264 -8.87 -0.93 -3.26
C LYS A 264 -9.91 0.19 -3.39
N LEU A 265 -9.42 1.42 -3.37
CA LEU A 265 -10.21 2.62 -3.58
C LEU A 265 -9.83 3.21 -4.95
N GLN A 266 -10.79 3.29 -5.87
CA GLN A 266 -10.62 3.95 -7.16
C GLN A 266 -11.34 5.29 -7.13
N VAL A 267 -10.60 6.40 -7.00
CA VAL A 267 -11.16 7.75 -6.89
C VAL A 267 -11.64 8.22 -8.25
N THR A 268 -12.94 8.51 -8.35
CA THR A 268 -13.58 9.01 -9.58
C THR A 268 -13.88 10.50 -9.54
N LYS A 269 -14.15 11.04 -8.34
CA LYS A 269 -14.32 12.48 -8.09
C LYS A 269 -13.64 12.83 -6.79
N LEU A 270 -13.00 14.00 -6.74
CA LEU A 270 -12.34 14.51 -5.56
C LEU A 270 -12.57 16.01 -5.41
N THR A 271 -12.85 16.43 -4.20
CA THR A 271 -12.86 17.83 -3.78
C THR A 271 -12.00 17.96 -2.54
N ILE A 272 -10.96 18.76 -2.63
CA ILE A 272 -10.03 19.06 -1.54
C ILE A 272 -10.39 20.40 -0.94
N ASN A 273 -10.33 20.51 0.39
CA ASN A 273 -10.60 21.72 1.18
C ASN A 273 -12.01 22.32 0.97
N GLY A 274 -12.97 21.47 0.56
CA GLY A 274 -14.36 21.88 0.52
C GLY A 274 -15.00 21.88 1.93
N PRO A 275 -16.07 22.67 2.14
CA PRO A 275 -16.72 22.75 3.45
C PRO A 275 -17.35 21.39 3.82
N ILE A 276 -17.08 20.92 5.05
CA ILE A 276 -17.69 19.73 5.66
C ILE A 276 -18.23 20.13 7.02
N MET A 277 -19.52 19.89 7.25
CA MET A 277 -20.19 20.21 8.51
C MET A 277 -20.09 19.07 9.53
N ASP A 278 -20.24 19.37 10.81
CA ASP A 278 -20.09 18.38 11.88
C ASP A 278 -21.18 17.30 11.86
N ASP A 279 -22.39 17.66 11.46
CA ASP A 279 -23.53 16.75 11.31
C ASP A 279 -23.27 15.64 10.28
N GLN A 280 -22.39 15.89 9.31
CA GLN A 280 -21.98 14.89 8.32
C GLN A 280 -21.15 13.76 8.92
N PHE A 281 -20.62 13.92 10.13
CA PHE A 281 -19.92 12.86 10.87
C PHE A 281 -20.76 12.26 12.01
N VAL A 282 -22.07 12.46 11.98
CA VAL A 282 -22.98 11.85 12.93
C VAL A 282 -23.62 10.61 12.31
N LEU A 283 -23.56 9.49 13.01
CA LEU A 283 -24.26 8.25 12.68
C LEU A 283 -25.06 7.81 13.91
N GLU A 284 -26.39 7.89 13.80
CA GLU A 284 -27.31 7.48 14.86
C GLU A 284 -27.69 6.00 14.70
N LEU A 285 -28.00 5.36 15.82
CA LEU A 285 -28.51 4.00 15.84
C LEU A 285 -29.93 3.98 15.21
N PRO A 286 -30.13 3.29 14.08
CA PRO A 286 -31.45 3.18 13.48
C PRO A 286 -32.44 2.44 14.38
N SER A 287 -33.72 2.81 14.36
CA SER A 287 -34.76 2.16 15.14
C SER A 287 -34.83 0.67 14.81
N GLY A 288 -34.72 -0.18 15.83
CA GLY A 288 -34.77 -1.64 15.68
C GLY A 288 -33.46 -2.30 15.19
N ALA A 289 -32.37 -1.54 15.09
CA ALA A 289 -31.06 -2.12 14.77
C ALA A 289 -30.52 -2.93 15.95
N GLY A 290 -29.90 -4.07 15.63
CA GLY A 290 -29.16 -4.87 16.60
C GLY A 290 -27.84 -4.21 16.98
N LEU A 291 -27.70 -3.77 18.24
CA LEU A 291 -26.45 -3.19 18.75
C LEU A 291 -25.44 -4.29 19.07
N ALA A 292 -24.24 -4.15 18.56
CA ALA A 292 -23.10 -4.96 18.92
C ALA A 292 -21.93 -4.04 19.35
N SER A 293 -21.38 -4.27 20.53
CA SER A 293 -20.10 -3.65 20.93
C SER A 293 -18.94 -4.55 20.46
N ARG A 294 -17.85 -3.92 20.16
CA ARG A 294 -16.60 -4.60 19.80
C ARG A 294 -15.58 -4.41 20.92
#